data_299311a3157fa5dc22f7e3ac06b0783a
#
_entry.id   299311a3157fa5dc22f7e3ac06b0783a
#
_cell.length_a   1.000
_cell.length_b   1.000
_cell.length_c   1.000
_cell.angle_alpha   90.00
_cell.angle_beta   90.00
_cell.angle_gamma   90.00
#
_symmetry.space_group_name_H-M   'P 1'
#
loop_
_entity.id
_entity.type
_entity.pdbx_description
1 polymer ?
#
loop_
_entity_poly.entity_id
_entity_poly.type
_entity_poly.pdbx_seq_one_letter_code
_entity_poly.pdbx_strand_id
1 'polypeptide(L)'
;MPARLHARDLMTTELVTLTEDETLADAQRCMARGRIRHLPVVRDGNLVGLITHRDLLAASFSIFAEVDRGEQRRIFSTVRVVELMHRDVVTVPPDLAVTEAARILLENKYGCLPVVDESDLLLGIVTEADFLRLTVQLLE
;
A
#
# COMPACT_ATOMS: atom_id res chain seq x y z
N MET A 1 -1.39 31.78 8.97
CA MET A 1 -0.84 30.73 8.11
C MET A 1 -0.76 29.42 8.87
N PRO A 2 -1.35 28.38 8.36
CA PRO A 2 -1.15 27.07 9.00
C PRO A 2 0.32 26.68 8.94
N ALA A 3 0.78 25.95 9.94
CA ALA A 3 2.13 25.43 9.95
C ALA A 3 2.36 24.52 8.73
N ARG A 4 3.57 24.52 8.20
CA ARG A 4 3.91 23.62 7.09
C ARG A 4 3.84 22.19 7.57
N LEU A 5 3.05 21.39 6.87
CA LEU A 5 2.93 19.97 7.14
C LEU A 5 3.79 19.17 6.15
N HIS A 6 4.33 18.09 6.65
CA HIS A 6 5.17 17.17 5.89
C HIS A 6 4.55 15.78 5.89
N ALA A 7 5.05 14.91 5.04
CA ALA A 7 4.54 13.54 4.93
C ALA A 7 4.54 12.84 6.31
N ARG A 8 5.59 13.03 7.11
CA ARG A 8 5.67 12.43 8.46
C ARG A 8 4.55 12.86 9.39
N ASP A 9 3.97 14.04 9.16
CA ASP A 9 2.87 14.57 9.99
C ASP A 9 1.54 13.92 9.65
N LEU A 10 1.43 13.38 8.44
CA LEU A 10 0.19 12.84 7.89
C LEU A 10 0.17 11.32 7.82
N MET A 11 1.34 10.70 7.69
CA MET A 11 1.46 9.26 7.44
C MET A 11 0.92 8.41 8.58
N THR A 12 0.43 7.23 8.22
CA THR A 12 0.08 6.17 9.15
C THR A 12 1.35 5.38 9.46
N THR A 13 1.65 5.18 10.74
CA THR A 13 2.85 4.46 11.19
C THR A 13 2.58 3.06 11.71
N GLU A 14 1.35 2.76 12.10
CA GLU A 14 0.95 1.40 12.46
C GLU A 14 0.68 0.64 11.18
N LEU A 15 1.72 0.04 10.63
CA LEU A 15 1.68 -0.55 9.30
C LEU A 15 1.44 -2.05 9.36
N VAL A 16 0.56 -2.50 8.46
CA VAL A 16 0.45 -3.92 8.12
C VAL A 16 1.30 -4.13 6.88
N THR A 17 2.29 -5.00 6.98
CA THR A 17 3.22 -5.28 5.88
C THR A 17 3.25 -6.77 5.58
N LEU A 18 3.74 -7.11 4.41
CA LEU A 18 3.96 -8.49 3.99
C LEU A 18 5.45 -8.70 3.70
N THR A 19 5.89 -9.94 3.85
CA THR A 19 7.19 -10.36 3.33
C THR A 19 6.99 -10.99 1.95
N GLU A 20 8.08 -11.12 1.19
CA GLU A 20 8.04 -11.63 -0.18
C GLU A 20 7.52 -13.06 -0.27
N ASP A 21 7.72 -13.85 0.78
CA ASP A 21 7.34 -15.28 0.80
C ASP A 21 5.88 -15.51 1.20
N GLU A 22 5.20 -14.49 1.70
CA GLU A 22 3.79 -14.62 2.02
C GLU A 22 2.97 -14.76 0.74
N THR A 23 1.78 -15.36 0.88
CA THR A 23 0.94 -15.72 -0.28
C THR A 23 -0.12 -14.68 -0.56
N LEU A 24 -0.78 -14.79 -1.72
CA LEU A 24 -1.92 -13.93 -2.05
C LEU A 24 -3.05 -14.13 -1.06
N ALA A 25 -3.21 -15.34 -0.50
CA ALA A 25 -4.20 -15.59 0.55
C ALA A 25 -3.89 -14.78 1.81
N ASP A 26 -2.61 -14.67 2.18
CA ASP A 26 -2.18 -13.84 3.31
C ASP A 26 -2.51 -12.38 3.06
N ALA A 27 -2.22 -11.89 1.86
CA ALA A 27 -2.52 -10.51 1.47
C ALA A 27 -4.03 -10.24 1.55
N GLN A 28 -4.83 -11.16 1.04
CA GLN A 28 -6.28 -11.04 1.05
C GLN A 28 -6.83 -10.97 2.47
N ARG A 29 -6.31 -11.81 3.37
CA ARG A 29 -6.70 -11.77 4.79
C ARG A 29 -6.34 -10.44 5.46
N CYS A 30 -5.14 -9.95 5.22
CA CYS A 30 -4.70 -8.67 5.79
C CYS A 30 -5.59 -7.52 5.33
N MET A 31 -5.92 -7.48 4.06
CA MET A 31 -6.78 -6.42 3.52
C MET A 31 -8.20 -6.49 4.09
N ALA A 32 -8.76 -7.70 4.22
CA ALA A 32 -10.10 -7.88 4.75
C ALA A 32 -10.19 -7.49 6.22
N ARG A 33 -9.22 -7.91 7.04
CA ARG A 33 -9.21 -7.63 8.48
C ARG A 33 -9.01 -6.16 8.78
N GLY A 34 -8.09 -5.51 8.07
CA GLY A 34 -7.73 -4.12 8.32
C GLY A 34 -8.54 -3.12 7.53
N ARG A 35 -9.39 -3.58 6.61
CA ARG A 35 -10.08 -2.74 5.64
C ARG A 35 -9.10 -1.83 4.89
N ILE A 36 -7.94 -2.37 4.58
CA ILE A 36 -6.87 -1.67 3.87
C ILE A 36 -6.78 -2.18 2.45
N ARG A 37 -6.33 -1.32 1.56
CA ARG A 37 -6.26 -1.62 0.12
C ARG A 37 -4.84 -1.62 -0.43
N HIS A 38 -3.87 -1.31 0.41
CA HIS A 38 -2.47 -1.19 0.02
C HIS A 38 -1.62 -1.89 1.06
N LEU A 39 -0.79 -2.82 0.64
CA LEU A 39 0.10 -3.55 1.53
C LEU A 39 1.53 -3.41 1.04
N PRO A 40 2.36 -2.68 1.78
CA PRO A 40 3.79 -2.67 1.48
C PRO A 40 4.40 -4.06 1.71
N VAL A 41 5.33 -4.43 0.83
CA VAL A 41 6.10 -5.66 0.96
C VAL A 41 7.52 -5.26 1.39
N VAL A 42 8.00 -5.86 2.45
CA VAL A 42 9.28 -5.48 3.05
C VAL A 42 10.22 -6.68 3.17
N ARG A 43 11.51 -6.38 3.17
CA ARG A 43 12.58 -7.32 3.48
C ARG A 43 13.48 -6.63 4.50
N ASP A 44 13.56 -7.19 5.71
CA ASP A 44 14.34 -6.61 6.81
C ASP A 44 13.97 -5.13 7.07
N GLY A 45 12.67 -4.84 6.96
CA GLY A 45 12.15 -3.49 7.16
C GLY A 45 12.22 -2.58 5.96
N ASN A 46 12.98 -2.94 4.93
CA ASN A 46 13.12 -2.13 3.72
C ASN A 46 12.02 -2.44 2.73
N LEU A 47 11.48 -1.40 2.13
CA LEU A 47 10.43 -1.55 1.12
C LEU A 47 10.99 -2.19 -0.14
N VAL A 48 10.39 -3.29 -0.57
CA VAL A 48 10.77 -3.98 -1.81
C VAL A 48 9.64 -4.06 -2.83
N GLY A 49 8.41 -3.78 -2.42
CA GLY A 49 7.28 -3.82 -3.33
C GLY A 49 6.00 -3.34 -2.70
N LEU A 50 4.95 -3.35 -3.49
CA LEU A 50 3.61 -2.95 -3.07
C LEU A 50 2.58 -3.87 -3.75
N ILE A 51 1.60 -4.32 -2.99
CA ILE A 51 0.46 -5.03 -3.55
C ILE A 51 -0.82 -4.30 -3.14
N THR A 52 -1.75 -4.16 -4.10
CA THR A 52 -3.00 -3.44 -3.87
C THR A 52 -4.20 -4.38 -3.97
N HIS A 53 -5.32 -3.94 -3.43
CA HIS A 53 -6.58 -4.67 -3.56
C HIS A 53 -6.95 -4.87 -5.03
N ARG A 54 -6.66 -3.88 -5.88
CA ARG A 54 -6.89 -3.97 -7.32
C ARG A 54 -6.07 -5.09 -7.95
N ASP A 55 -4.84 -5.29 -7.49
CA ASP A 55 -3.98 -6.38 -7.99
C ASP A 55 -4.59 -7.74 -7.66
N LEU A 56 -5.15 -7.90 -6.47
CA LEU A 56 -5.79 -9.16 -6.08
C LEU A 56 -7.06 -9.42 -6.88
N LEU A 57 -7.86 -8.37 -7.14
CA LEU A 57 -9.05 -8.50 -7.98
C LEU A 57 -8.68 -8.88 -9.41
N ALA A 58 -7.66 -8.23 -9.98
CA ALA A 58 -7.20 -8.54 -11.33
C ALA A 58 -6.69 -9.98 -11.43
N ALA A 59 -5.95 -10.43 -10.42
CA ALA A 59 -5.48 -11.82 -10.35
C ALA A 59 -6.64 -12.80 -10.27
N SER A 60 -7.69 -12.46 -9.50
CA SER A 60 -8.88 -13.30 -9.39
C SER A 60 -9.56 -13.47 -10.74
N PHE A 61 -9.73 -12.38 -11.50
CA PHE A 61 -10.35 -12.45 -12.83
C PHE A 61 -9.49 -13.23 -13.83
N SER A 62 -8.18 -13.01 -13.82
CA SER A 62 -7.29 -13.65 -14.79
C SER A 62 -7.14 -15.13 -14.58
N ILE A 63 -7.02 -15.55 -13.31
CA ILE A 63 -6.69 -16.94 -12.94
C ILE A 63 -7.95 -17.78 -12.77
N PHE A 64 -9.07 -17.19 -12.36
CA PHE A 64 -10.22 -17.91 -11.85
C PHE A 64 -11.47 -17.89 -12.73
N ALA A 65 -11.35 -17.40 -13.96
CA ALA A 65 -12.49 -17.33 -14.86
C ALA A 65 -13.17 -18.71 -15.07
N GLU A 66 -12.40 -19.79 -14.98
CA GLU A 66 -12.86 -21.15 -15.26
C GLU A 66 -12.74 -22.14 -14.10
N VAL A 67 -12.40 -21.67 -12.89
CA VAL A 67 -12.21 -22.55 -11.74
C VAL A 67 -13.17 -22.20 -10.61
N ASP A 68 -13.50 -23.20 -9.78
CA ASP A 68 -14.40 -23.00 -8.65
C ASP A 68 -13.69 -22.30 -7.47
N ARG A 69 -14.46 -21.93 -6.44
CA ARG A 69 -13.93 -21.22 -5.28
C ARG A 69 -12.90 -22.00 -4.48
N GLY A 70 -13.06 -23.32 -4.38
CA GLY A 70 -12.09 -24.17 -3.68
C GLY A 70 -10.74 -24.17 -4.37
N GLU A 71 -10.74 -24.26 -5.69
CA GLU A 71 -9.53 -24.18 -6.50
C GLU A 71 -8.92 -22.78 -6.43
N GLN A 72 -9.74 -21.73 -6.42
CA GLN A 72 -9.27 -20.35 -6.25
C GLN A 72 -8.50 -20.17 -4.96
N ARG A 73 -9.04 -20.67 -3.85
CA ARG A 73 -8.38 -20.62 -2.54
C ARG A 73 -7.05 -21.35 -2.55
N ARG A 74 -7.01 -22.50 -3.21
CA ARG A 74 -5.79 -23.27 -3.29
C ARG A 74 -4.71 -22.54 -4.07
N ILE A 75 -5.07 -21.95 -5.22
CA ILE A 75 -4.13 -21.18 -6.03
C ILE A 75 -3.63 -19.97 -5.26
N PHE A 76 -4.51 -19.21 -4.60
CA PHE A 76 -4.12 -18.05 -3.79
C PHE A 76 -3.19 -18.43 -2.64
N SER A 77 -3.29 -19.66 -2.13
CA SER A 77 -2.42 -20.16 -1.07
C SER A 77 -1.05 -20.61 -1.56
N THR A 78 -0.85 -20.72 -2.87
CA THR A 78 0.41 -21.17 -3.45
C THR A 78 1.18 -20.09 -4.18
N VAL A 79 0.50 -19.03 -4.65
CA VAL A 79 1.16 -17.92 -5.33
C VAL A 79 1.71 -16.95 -4.29
N ARG A 80 3.01 -16.68 -4.37
CA ARG A 80 3.67 -15.76 -3.42
C ARG A 80 3.48 -14.32 -3.85
N VAL A 81 3.46 -13.43 -2.86
CA VAL A 81 3.32 -11.98 -3.06
C VAL A 81 4.38 -11.44 -4.02
N VAL A 82 5.61 -11.95 -3.91
CA VAL A 82 6.71 -11.51 -4.77
C VAL A 82 6.43 -11.70 -6.26
N GLU A 83 5.57 -12.65 -6.62
CA GLU A 83 5.23 -12.94 -8.01
C GLU A 83 4.26 -11.93 -8.61
N LEU A 84 3.53 -11.19 -7.77
CA LEU A 84 2.51 -10.25 -8.22
C LEU A 84 2.79 -8.80 -7.85
N MET A 85 3.60 -8.54 -6.84
CA MET A 85 3.83 -7.19 -6.33
C MET A 85 4.44 -6.25 -7.37
N HIS A 86 4.13 -4.98 -7.24
CA HIS A 86 4.81 -3.93 -8.00
C HIS A 86 6.14 -3.62 -7.34
N ARG A 87 7.20 -3.55 -8.13
CA ARG A 87 8.56 -3.25 -7.63
C ARG A 87 8.93 -1.78 -7.81
N ASP A 88 8.39 -1.15 -8.85
CA ASP A 88 8.64 0.26 -9.16
C ASP A 88 7.62 1.12 -8.42
N VAL A 89 7.81 1.23 -7.11
CA VAL A 89 6.89 1.96 -6.24
C VAL A 89 7.38 3.38 -6.06
N VAL A 90 6.48 4.35 -6.27
CA VAL A 90 6.78 5.74 -5.98
C VAL A 90 6.79 5.92 -4.47
N THR A 91 7.91 6.36 -3.92
CA THR A 91 8.10 6.61 -2.49
C THR A 91 8.44 8.07 -2.26
N VAL A 92 8.25 8.52 -1.03
CA VAL A 92 8.56 9.90 -0.64
C VAL A 92 9.34 9.92 0.66
N PRO A 93 10.19 10.93 0.86
CA PRO A 93 10.87 11.10 2.15
C PRO A 93 9.90 11.69 3.19
N PRO A 94 10.18 11.51 4.49
CA PRO A 94 9.28 11.99 5.54
C PRO A 94 9.17 13.52 5.61
N ASP A 95 10.15 14.24 5.09
CA ASP A 95 10.15 15.71 5.10
C ASP A 95 9.56 16.33 3.84
N LEU A 96 8.98 15.54 2.95
CA LEU A 96 8.31 16.08 1.78
C LEU A 96 7.07 16.88 2.20
N ALA A 97 6.89 18.08 1.61
CA ALA A 97 5.70 18.87 1.89
C ALA A 97 4.42 18.14 1.49
N VAL A 98 3.37 18.25 2.31
CA VAL A 98 2.11 17.54 2.02
C VAL A 98 1.49 17.97 0.70
N THR A 99 1.69 19.22 0.26
CA THR A 99 1.20 19.68 -1.03
C THR A 99 1.84 18.93 -2.19
N GLU A 100 3.14 18.64 -2.08
CA GLU A 100 3.84 17.84 -3.09
C GLU A 100 3.39 16.39 -3.05
N ALA A 101 3.20 15.83 -1.85
CA ALA A 101 2.67 14.48 -1.70
C ALA A 101 1.28 14.36 -2.32
N ALA A 102 0.42 15.37 -2.10
CA ALA A 102 -0.91 15.40 -2.71
C ALA A 102 -0.84 15.40 -4.23
N ARG A 103 0.07 16.20 -4.82
CA ARG A 103 0.24 16.23 -6.29
C ARG A 103 0.67 14.86 -6.82
N ILE A 104 1.60 14.21 -6.14
CA ILE A 104 2.06 12.88 -6.54
C ILE A 104 0.91 11.87 -6.46
N LEU A 105 0.09 11.93 -5.40
CA LEU A 105 -1.08 11.05 -5.28
C LEU A 105 -2.10 11.27 -6.39
N LEU A 106 -2.30 12.52 -6.80
CA LEU A 106 -3.20 12.82 -7.92
C LEU A 106 -2.73 12.17 -9.22
N GLU A 107 -1.43 11.96 -9.37
CA GLU A 107 -0.82 11.34 -10.54
C GLU A 107 -0.60 9.84 -10.37
N ASN A 108 -0.55 9.34 -9.13
CA ASN A 108 -0.21 7.95 -8.83
C ASN A 108 -1.45 7.07 -8.86
N LYS A 109 -1.40 6.03 -9.67
CA LYS A 109 -2.51 5.09 -9.87
C LYS A 109 -2.80 4.21 -8.66
N TYR A 110 -1.87 4.10 -7.72
CA TYR A 110 -2.03 3.20 -6.57
C TYR A 110 -2.79 3.85 -5.40
N GLY A 111 -2.89 5.17 -5.40
CA GLY A 111 -3.63 5.87 -4.36
C GLY A 111 -2.91 5.93 -3.02
N CYS A 112 -1.64 5.59 -2.97
CA CYS A 112 -0.84 5.64 -1.74
C CYS A 112 0.60 5.98 -2.05
N LEU A 113 1.30 6.49 -1.02
CA LEU A 113 2.72 6.80 -1.08
C LEU A 113 3.39 6.21 0.16
N PRO A 114 4.19 5.15 0.00
CA PRO A 114 5.06 4.73 1.10
C PRO A 114 6.09 5.81 1.41
N VAL A 115 6.30 6.04 2.71
CA VAL A 115 7.29 6.99 3.21
C VAL A 115 8.49 6.19 3.68
N VAL A 116 9.65 6.49 3.11
CA VAL A 116 10.88 5.74 3.40
C VAL A 116 12.01 6.72 3.78
N ASP A 117 12.99 6.22 4.52
CA ASP A 117 14.19 6.99 4.80
C ASP A 117 15.23 6.81 3.69
N GLU A 118 16.44 7.34 3.89
CA GLU A 118 17.52 7.29 2.89
C GLU A 118 17.98 5.88 2.56
N SER A 119 17.70 4.91 3.45
CA SER A 119 18.09 3.51 3.27
C SER A 119 16.93 2.63 2.79
N ASP A 120 15.83 3.24 2.36
CA ASP A 120 14.60 2.57 1.95
C ASP A 120 13.86 1.86 3.10
N LEU A 121 14.20 2.18 4.34
CA LEU A 121 13.44 1.68 5.50
C LEU A 121 12.04 2.29 5.47
N LEU A 122 11.03 1.43 5.55
CA LEU A 122 9.64 1.89 5.53
C LEU A 122 9.28 2.54 6.87
N LEU A 123 8.90 3.82 6.83
CA LEU A 123 8.54 4.61 8.01
C LEU A 123 7.03 4.73 8.19
N GLY A 124 6.30 4.79 7.10
CA GLY A 124 4.87 4.99 7.14
C GLY A 124 4.27 4.94 5.75
N ILE A 125 2.98 5.19 5.66
CA ILE A 125 2.28 5.26 4.37
C ILE A 125 1.29 6.43 4.41
N VAL A 126 1.21 7.16 3.30
CA VAL A 126 0.23 8.24 3.09
C VAL A 126 -0.76 7.77 2.03
N THR A 127 -2.04 7.88 2.33
CA THR A 127 -3.10 7.50 1.40
C THR A 127 -4.04 8.67 1.14
N GLU A 128 -4.92 8.51 0.15
CA GLU A 128 -5.95 9.51 -0.14
C GLU A 128 -6.82 9.79 1.10
N ALA A 129 -7.12 8.76 1.91
CA ALA A 129 -7.91 8.91 3.12
C ALA A 129 -7.25 9.86 4.13
N ASP A 130 -5.91 9.86 4.21
CA ASP A 130 -5.19 10.78 5.10
C ASP A 130 -5.43 12.22 4.70
N PHE A 131 -5.47 12.51 3.39
CA PHE A 131 -5.76 13.85 2.90
C PHE A 131 -7.21 14.24 3.13
N LEU A 132 -8.15 13.31 3.00
CA LEU A 132 -9.54 13.59 3.31
C LEU A 132 -9.72 13.95 4.78
N ARG A 133 -9.06 13.22 5.68
CA ARG A 133 -9.10 13.53 7.11
C ARG A 133 -8.50 14.92 7.40
N LEU A 134 -7.39 15.25 6.75
CA LEU A 134 -6.77 16.57 6.88
C LEU A 134 -7.73 17.65 6.39
N THR A 135 -8.39 17.43 5.27
CA THR A 135 -9.37 18.38 4.71
C THR A 135 -10.50 18.65 5.71
N VAL A 136 -11.03 17.62 6.34
CA VAL A 136 -12.08 17.76 7.36
C VAL A 136 -11.57 18.61 8.52
N GLN A 137 -10.36 18.36 9.01
CA GLN A 137 -9.77 19.13 10.09
C GLN A 137 -9.59 20.60 9.74
N LEU A 138 -9.16 20.89 8.50
CA LEU A 138 -8.92 22.27 8.07
C LEU A 138 -10.21 23.06 7.84
N LEU A 139 -11.31 22.38 7.51
CA LEU A 139 -12.59 23.02 7.19
C LEU A 139 -13.55 23.11 8.39
N GLU A 140 -13.21 22.50 9.51
CA GLU A 140 -14.02 22.61 10.73
C GLU A 140 -13.87 23.95 11.46
#